data_5b49761c36687f113c32264a5cd880aa
#
_entry.id   5b49761c36687f113c32264a5cd880aa
#
_cell.length_a   1.000
_cell.length_b   1.000
_cell.length_c   1.000
_cell.angle_alpha   90.00
_cell.angle_beta   90.00
_cell.angle_gamma   90.00
#
_symmetry.space_group_name_H-M   'P 1'
#
loop_
_entity.id
_entity.type
_entity.pdbx_description
1 polymer ?
#
loop_
_entity_poly.entity_id
_entity_poly.type
_entity_poly.pdbx_seq_one_letter_code
_entity_poly.pdbx_strand_id
1 'polypeptide(L)'
;MGAKKAEKSGGLRRSPCPVANTLDLVGDKWSLLIIRDMRHGKRTYGELAQSPEGIPTNILADRLRRIEEAGIIESAAYQERPVRYAYTLTDKGNDLGELLGALVRWGKKHIPGTRTLSEAATAARKAK
;
A
#
# COMPACT_ATOMS: atom_id res chain seq x y z
N MET A 1 -14.34 -17.76 6.62
CA MET A 1 -13.58 -18.68 5.82
C MET A 1 -12.87 -17.94 4.68
N GLY A 2 -11.55 -17.85 4.79
CA GLY A 2 -10.75 -17.15 3.80
C GLY A 2 -10.86 -17.73 2.40
N ALA A 3 -10.94 -19.05 2.30
CA ALA A 3 -11.07 -19.72 1.01
C ALA A 3 -12.35 -19.31 0.28
N LYS A 4 -13.47 -19.20 0.99
CA LYS A 4 -14.71 -18.76 0.40
C LYS A 4 -14.64 -17.32 -0.10
N LYS A 5 -13.97 -16.47 0.66
CA LYS A 5 -13.75 -15.08 0.28
C LYS A 5 -12.90 -15.00 -0.98
N ALA A 6 -11.83 -15.79 -1.04
CA ALA A 6 -10.97 -15.86 -2.21
C ALA A 6 -11.72 -16.39 -3.42
N GLU A 7 -12.55 -17.40 -3.23
CA GLU A 7 -13.37 -17.95 -4.30
C GLU A 7 -14.36 -16.93 -4.85
N LYS A 8 -14.99 -16.15 -3.97
CA LYS A 8 -15.87 -15.08 -4.37
C LYS A 8 -15.14 -14.07 -5.24
N SER A 9 -13.97 -13.63 -4.78
CA SER A 9 -13.14 -12.71 -5.55
C SER A 9 -12.74 -13.33 -6.87
N GLY A 10 -12.36 -14.60 -6.85
CA GLY A 10 -12.01 -15.34 -8.05
C GLY A 10 -13.16 -15.41 -9.04
N GLY A 11 -14.38 -15.63 -8.54
CA GLY A 11 -15.55 -15.72 -9.38
C GLY A 11 -15.93 -14.41 -10.04
N LEU A 12 -15.55 -13.29 -9.45
CA LEU A 12 -15.87 -11.96 -9.96
C LEU A 12 -14.78 -11.34 -10.81
N ARG A 13 -13.62 -11.97 -10.89
CA ARG A 13 -12.53 -11.40 -11.66
C ARG A 13 -12.82 -11.47 -13.17
N ARG A 14 -12.42 -10.40 -13.86
CA ARG A 14 -12.69 -10.25 -15.30
C ARG A 14 -11.79 -11.13 -16.19
N SER A 15 -10.79 -11.76 -15.62
CA SER A 15 -9.79 -12.49 -16.42
C SER A 15 -9.00 -13.45 -15.53
N PRO A 16 -8.49 -14.58 -16.06
CA PRO A 16 -7.57 -15.41 -15.30
C PRO A 16 -6.13 -14.90 -15.31
N CYS A 17 -5.85 -13.78 -15.99
CA CYS A 17 -4.52 -13.22 -16.12
C CYS A 17 -3.99 -12.69 -14.77
N PRO A 18 -2.79 -13.12 -14.32
CA PRO A 18 -2.23 -12.61 -13.06
C PRO A 18 -2.02 -11.09 -13.09
N VAL A 19 -1.67 -10.51 -14.22
CA VAL A 19 -1.50 -9.05 -14.33
C VAL A 19 -2.84 -8.35 -14.10
N ALA A 20 -3.89 -8.81 -14.77
CA ALA A 20 -5.22 -8.20 -14.62
C ALA A 20 -5.71 -8.32 -13.17
N ASN A 21 -5.54 -9.48 -12.56
CA ASN A 21 -5.98 -9.69 -11.18
C ASN A 21 -5.18 -8.86 -10.18
N THR A 22 -3.88 -8.71 -10.38
CA THR A 22 -3.07 -7.86 -9.52
C THR A 22 -3.50 -6.41 -9.66
N LEU A 23 -3.73 -5.93 -10.87
CA LEU A 23 -4.18 -4.57 -11.09
C LEU A 23 -5.56 -4.32 -10.48
N ASP A 24 -6.43 -5.32 -10.46
CA ASP A 24 -7.74 -5.19 -9.82
C ASP A 24 -7.60 -4.97 -8.31
N LEU A 25 -6.54 -5.51 -7.68
CA LEU A 25 -6.30 -5.32 -6.26
C LEU A 25 -5.55 -4.02 -5.95
N VAL A 26 -4.52 -3.70 -6.71
CA VAL A 26 -3.59 -2.62 -6.35
C VAL A 26 -3.28 -1.68 -7.52
N GLY A 27 -4.06 -1.74 -8.60
CA GLY A 27 -3.80 -0.94 -9.79
C GLY A 27 -4.28 0.50 -9.72
N ASP A 28 -4.96 0.87 -8.67
CA ASP A 28 -5.42 2.23 -8.48
C ASP A 28 -4.23 3.14 -8.10
N LYS A 29 -4.49 4.41 -8.10
CA LYS A 29 -3.49 5.45 -7.87
C LYS A 29 -2.86 5.41 -6.47
N TRP A 30 -3.55 4.85 -5.47
CA TRP A 30 -3.18 5.03 -4.06
C TRP A 30 -2.70 3.77 -3.33
N SER A 31 -3.20 2.59 -3.70
CA SER A 31 -2.93 1.38 -2.90
C SER A 31 -1.45 1.06 -2.76
N LEU A 32 -0.69 1.09 -3.86
CA LEU A 32 0.75 0.80 -3.80
C LEU A 32 1.52 1.88 -3.04
N LEU A 33 1.04 3.13 -3.05
CA LEU A 33 1.68 4.19 -2.27
C LEU A 33 1.48 3.97 -0.77
N ILE A 34 0.32 3.49 -0.36
CA ILE A 34 0.07 3.12 1.04
C ILE A 34 1.00 2.00 1.47
N ILE A 35 1.12 0.98 0.63
CA ILE A 35 1.99 -0.17 0.91
C ILE A 35 3.45 0.28 0.99
N ARG A 36 3.88 1.16 0.09
CA ARG A 36 5.20 1.77 0.13
C ARG A 36 5.45 2.45 1.49
N ASP A 37 4.50 3.27 1.93
CA ASP A 37 4.63 3.99 3.21
C ASP A 37 4.71 3.03 4.38
N MET A 38 3.93 1.96 4.38
CA MET A 38 3.99 0.93 5.42
C MET A 38 5.33 0.22 5.43
N ARG A 39 5.91 -0.03 4.28
CA ARG A 39 7.25 -0.62 4.19
C ARG A 39 8.33 0.31 4.73
N HIS A 40 8.04 1.61 4.79
CA HIS A 40 8.93 2.61 5.40
C HIS A 40 8.61 2.86 6.87
N GLY A 41 7.77 2.02 7.47
CA GLY A 41 7.54 2.03 8.91
C GLY A 41 6.30 2.75 9.38
N LYS A 42 5.50 3.32 8.49
CA LYS A 42 4.24 3.95 8.88
C LYS A 42 3.22 2.89 9.24
N ARG A 43 2.51 3.08 10.34
CA ARG A 43 1.60 2.07 10.86
C ARG A 43 0.23 2.59 11.25
N THR A 44 0.10 3.86 11.59
CA THR A 44 -1.18 4.40 12.02
C THR A 44 -1.85 5.17 10.90
N TYR A 45 -3.16 5.32 11.03
CA TYR A 45 -3.92 6.12 10.08
C TYR A 45 -3.33 7.53 9.95
N GLY A 46 -3.00 8.15 11.08
CA GLY A 46 -2.41 9.49 11.06
C GLY A 46 -1.09 9.56 10.32
N GLU A 47 -0.24 8.56 10.53
CA GLU A 47 1.05 8.50 9.81
C GLU A 47 0.85 8.31 8.31
N LEU A 48 -0.08 7.42 7.93
CA LEU A 48 -0.37 7.15 6.52
C LEU A 48 -1.02 8.36 5.84
N ALA A 49 -1.77 9.15 6.60
CA ALA A 49 -2.38 10.38 6.09
C ALA A 49 -1.36 11.46 5.76
N GLN A 50 -0.12 11.33 6.25
CA GLN A 50 0.98 12.25 5.97
C GLN A 50 1.76 11.90 4.72
N SER A 51 1.22 11.04 3.88
CA SER A 51 1.87 10.63 2.63
C SER A 51 2.22 11.85 1.76
N PRO A 52 3.43 11.90 1.17
CA PRO A 52 3.84 13.08 0.39
C PRO A 52 2.93 13.41 -0.79
N GLU A 53 2.22 12.42 -1.33
CA GLU A 53 1.33 12.65 -2.45
C GLU A 53 -0.02 13.24 -2.05
N GLY A 54 -0.26 13.40 -0.74
CA GLY A 54 -1.47 14.07 -0.26
C GLY A 54 -2.75 13.27 -0.44
N ILE A 55 -2.74 12.00 -0.03
CA ILE A 55 -3.93 11.16 -0.16
C ILE A 55 -5.11 11.76 0.62
N PRO A 56 -6.29 11.91 -0.01
CA PRO A 56 -7.48 12.34 0.71
C PRO A 56 -7.87 11.32 1.78
N THR A 57 -8.35 11.79 2.93
CA THR A 57 -8.64 10.93 4.08
C THR A 57 -9.72 9.89 3.80
N ASN A 58 -10.76 10.26 3.05
CA ASN A 58 -11.80 9.31 2.69
C ASN A 58 -11.27 8.21 1.75
N ILE A 59 -10.34 8.55 0.88
CA ILE A 59 -9.71 7.57 -0.01
C ILE A 59 -8.81 6.64 0.80
N LEU A 60 -8.01 7.20 1.72
CA LEU A 60 -7.15 6.39 2.59
C LEU A 60 -7.97 5.36 3.37
N ALA A 61 -9.07 5.79 3.99
CA ALA A 61 -9.94 4.88 4.74
C ALA A 61 -10.49 3.77 3.84
N ASP A 62 -10.95 4.12 2.65
CA ASP A 62 -11.50 3.15 1.70
C ASP A 62 -10.43 2.16 1.25
N ARG A 63 -9.24 2.63 0.91
CA ARG A 63 -8.17 1.76 0.43
C ARG A 63 -7.64 0.85 1.53
N LEU A 64 -7.51 1.33 2.75
CA LEU A 64 -7.10 0.50 3.89
C LEU A 64 -8.10 -0.65 4.09
N ARG A 65 -9.39 -0.35 4.02
CA ARG A 65 -10.42 -1.39 4.13
C ARG A 65 -10.29 -2.43 3.02
N ARG A 66 -10.09 -1.97 1.79
CA ARG A 66 -10.02 -2.86 0.63
C ARG A 66 -8.78 -3.75 0.65
N ILE A 67 -7.62 -3.21 0.98
CA ILE A 67 -6.41 -4.03 1.02
C ILE A 67 -6.36 -4.92 2.26
N GLU A 68 -7.06 -4.55 3.32
CA GLU A 68 -7.25 -5.44 4.46
C GLU A 68 -8.15 -6.61 4.09
N GLU A 69 -9.25 -6.34 3.42
CA GLU A 69 -10.16 -7.40 2.91
C GLU A 69 -9.44 -8.35 1.95
N ALA A 70 -8.50 -7.83 1.19
CA ALA A 70 -7.70 -8.64 0.27
C ALA A 70 -6.59 -9.43 0.97
N GLY A 71 -6.42 -9.27 2.28
CA GLY A 71 -5.39 -9.97 3.03
C GLY A 71 -3.99 -9.40 2.87
N ILE A 72 -3.86 -8.20 2.35
CA ILE A 72 -2.56 -7.54 2.12
C ILE A 72 -2.05 -6.91 3.40
N ILE A 73 -2.95 -6.37 4.21
CA ILE A 73 -2.63 -5.81 5.52
C ILE A 73 -3.57 -6.38 6.57
N GLU A 74 -3.19 -6.22 7.82
CA GLU A 74 -4.06 -6.50 8.94
C GLU A 74 -3.96 -5.37 9.95
N SER A 75 -5.01 -5.20 10.75
CA SER A 75 -5.06 -4.15 11.76
C SER A 75 -5.24 -4.74 13.13
N ALA A 76 -4.70 -4.05 14.14
CA ALA A 76 -4.88 -4.40 15.53
C ALA A 76 -5.05 -3.12 16.34
N ALA A 77 -5.95 -3.15 17.30
CA ALA A 77 -6.15 -2.01 18.19
C ALA A 77 -4.92 -1.84 19.09
N TYR A 78 -4.36 -0.65 19.15
CA TYR A 78 -3.27 -0.33 20.07
C TYR A 78 -3.72 0.61 21.18
N GLN A 79 -4.95 1.11 21.08
CA GLN A 79 -5.55 1.99 22.08
C GLN A 79 -7.06 1.72 22.08
N GLU A 80 -7.68 1.75 23.25
CA GLU A 80 -9.10 1.41 23.38
C GLU A 80 -10.04 2.59 23.53
N ARG A 81 -9.56 3.72 24.03
CA ARG A 81 -10.42 4.89 24.31
C ARG A 81 -9.75 6.19 23.88
N PRO A 82 -10.07 6.72 22.70
CA PRO A 82 -10.85 6.10 21.62
C PRO A 82 -10.12 4.95 20.99
N VAL A 83 -10.83 4.07 20.29
CA VAL A 83 -10.22 2.95 19.61
C VAL A 83 -9.34 3.46 18.47
N ARG A 84 -8.07 3.03 18.47
CA ARG A 84 -7.11 3.36 17.42
C ARG A 84 -6.41 2.09 16.97
N TYR A 85 -6.19 1.98 15.66
CA TYR A 85 -5.63 0.80 15.04
C TYR A 85 -4.25 1.07 14.45
N ALA A 86 -3.39 0.07 14.56
CA ALA A 86 -2.13 0.02 13.83
C ALA A 86 -2.25 -1.02 12.72
N TYR A 87 -1.66 -0.72 11.59
CA TYR A 87 -1.71 -1.56 10.39
C TYR A 87 -0.34 -2.18 10.14
N THR A 88 -0.33 -3.46 9.77
CA THR A 88 0.89 -4.17 9.42
C THR A 88 0.69 -4.92 8.11
N LEU A 89 1.76 -5.08 7.37
CA LEU A 89 1.74 -5.89 6.14
C LEU A 89 1.75 -7.37 6.51
N THR A 90 0.89 -8.12 5.86
CA THR A 90 0.93 -9.58 5.92
C THR A 90 2.06 -10.08 5.01
N ASP A 91 2.32 -11.39 5.02
CA ASP A 91 3.28 -11.98 4.07
C ASP A 91 2.89 -11.65 2.63
N LYS A 92 1.60 -11.73 2.33
CA LYS A 92 1.06 -11.36 1.02
C LYS A 92 1.38 -9.90 0.68
N GLY A 93 1.22 -9.01 1.65
CA GLY A 93 1.55 -7.60 1.46
C GLY A 93 3.04 -7.36 1.30
N ASN A 94 3.86 -8.04 2.11
CA ASN A 94 5.31 -7.91 2.01
C ASN A 94 5.84 -8.38 0.65
N ASP A 95 5.21 -9.36 0.04
CA ASP A 95 5.61 -9.83 -1.28
C ASP A 95 5.44 -8.77 -2.37
N LEU A 96 4.60 -7.76 -2.13
CA LEU A 96 4.47 -6.63 -3.06
C LEU A 96 5.70 -5.72 -3.09
N GLY A 97 6.65 -5.92 -2.17
CA GLY A 97 7.93 -5.22 -2.22
C GLY A 97 8.68 -5.43 -3.52
N GLU A 98 8.57 -6.63 -4.08
CA GLU A 98 9.18 -6.96 -5.37
C GLU A 98 8.59 -6.13 -6.50
N LEU A 99 7.26 -5.99 -6.50
CA LEU A 99 6.57 -5.16 -7.48
C LEU A 99 6.95 -3.70 -7.33
N LEU A 100 6.98 -3.19 -6.09
CA LEU A 100 7.41 -1.82 -5.83
C LEU A 100 8.83 -1.58 -6.33
N GLY A 101 9.73 -2.54 -6.10
CA GLY A 101 11.10 -2.45 -6.59
C GLY A 101 11.17 -2.35 -8.12
N ALA A 102 10.33 -3.12 -8.81
CA ALA A 102 10.26 -3.07 -10.26
C ALA A 102 9.75 -1.70 -10.74
N LEU A 103 8.76 -1.15 -10.05
CA LEU A 103 8.24 0.19 -10.37
C LEU A 103 9.31 1.25 -10.18
N VAL A 104 10.09 1.15 -9.10
CA VAL A 104 11.20 2.08 -8.84
C VAL A 104 12.21 2.01 -10.00
N ARG A 105 12.63 0.81 -10.37
CA ARG A 105 13.61 0.64 -11.45
C ARG A 105 13.11 1.21 -12.77
N TRP A 106 11.89 0.89 -13.12
CA TRP A 106 11.30 1.38 -14.36
C TRP A 106 11.17 2.91 -14.33
N GLY A 107 10.67 3.43 -13.21
CA GLY A 107 10.45 4.87 -13.05
C GLY A 107 11.76 5.66 -13.14
N LYS A 108 12.80 5.18 -12.43
CA LYS A 108 14.09 5.87 -12.46
C LYS A 108 14.73 5.84 -13.84
N LYS A 109 14.52 4.75 -14.58
CA LYS A 109 15.09 4.63 -15.93
C LYS A 109 14.39 5.52 -16.94
N HIS A 110 13.08 5.69 -16.82
CA HIS A 110 12.27 6.31 -17.88
C HIS A 110 11.66 7.66 -17.53
N ILE A 111 11.61 8.02 -16.24
CA ILE A 111 10.99 9.26 -15.80
C ILE A 111 12.04 10.13 -15.12
N PRO A 112 12.55 11.17 -15.81
CA PRO A 112 13.60 12.02 -15.25
C PRO A 112 13.15 12.72 -13.96
N GLY A 113 14.09 12.89 -13.03
CA GLY A 113 13.85 13.63 -11.80
C GLY A 113 13.16 12.84 -10.69
N THR A 114 12.88 11.55 -10.91
CA THR A 114 12.23 10.75 -9.87
C THR A 114 13.20 10.39 -8.74
N ARG A 115 12.67 10.33 -7.51
CA ARG A 115 13.42 9.95 -6.32
C ARG A 115 12.59 9.01 -5.46
N THR A 116 13.24 8.03 -4.82
CA THR A 116 12.58 7.20 -3.81
C THR A 116 12.37 8.00 -2.53
N LEU A 117 11.54 7.50 -1.62
CA LEU A 117 11.36 8.15 -0.31
C LEU A 117 12.68 8.26 0.44
N SER A 118 13.51 7.21 0.40
CA SER A 118 14.82 7.21 1.06
C SER A 118 15.74 8.27 0.47
N GLU A 119 15.76 8.40 -0.84
CA GLU A 119 16.58 9.41 -1.52
C GLU A 119 16.09 10.83 -1.20
N ALA A 120 14.79 11.03 -1.19
CA ALA A 120 14.21 12.33 -0.85
C ALA A 120 14.51 12.73 0.60
N ALA A 121 14.42 11.79 1.53
CA ALA A 121 14.76 12.03 2.93
C ALA A 121 16.24 12.39 3.10
N THR A 122 17.13 11.70 2.39
CA THR A 122 18.57 11.98 2.42
C THR A 122 18.84 13.39 1.86
N ALA A 123 18.23 13.75 0.75
CA ALA A 123 18.39 15.08 0.16
C ALA A 123 17.92 16.18 1.10
N ALA A 124 16.78 15.98 1.76
CA ALA A 124 16.25 16.95 2.72
C ALA A 124 17.18 17.13 3.91
N ARG A 125 17.79 16.06 4.41
CA ARG A 125 18.77 16.14 5.52
C ARG A 125 20.01 16.91 5.07
N LYS A 126 20.49 16.67 3.87
CA LYS A 126 21.68 17.36 3.35
C LYS A 126 21.44 18.84 3.11
N ALA A 127 20.21 19.20 2.76
CA ALA A 127 19.85 20.60 2.50
C ALA A 127 19.81 21.44 3.78
N LYS A 128 19.72 20.80 4.95
CA LYS A 128 19.79 21.48 6.23
C LYS A 128 21.22 21.55 6.72
#